data_697aa3e36374145382a0617f721ffd2d
#
_entry.id   697aa3e36374145382a0617f721ffd2d
#
_cell.length_a   1.000
_cell.length_b   1.000
_cell.length_c   1.000
_cell.angle_alpha   90.00
_cell.angle_beta   90.00
_cell.angle_gamma   90.00
#
_symmetry.space_group_name_H-M   'P 1'
#
loop_
_entity.id
_entity.type
_entity.pdbx_description
1 polymer ?
#
loop_
_entity_poly.entity_id
_entity_poly.type
_entity_poly.pdbx_seq_one_letter_code
_entity_poly.pdbx_strand_id
1 'polypeptide(L)'
;MMDRKKILAALGCAVILAGMMTGCGAEGADGSSQAELENCSEPESSPEAESPASEPESAEQESSEESTEEGQLEIPDVEIKPYDVPDTEAFRFVHDLRIGWNLGNTFDAYQESGLKNELDSETCWAGIATTKEMIDDLKEAGFNAVRLPVTWHTHVDENYQISEVWLNRVQEVLDYVYDSDMYVILNIHHDNSEQFMYPSTEYLEQSVNYVTTIWQQLCERFRDYDEHLIFECMNEPRQVGTAWEWWINGSAECNDAIDCINQINQAFVNTVRASGGNNAGRYLMVPGYDASPDGALNSGFVLPTDTVEDKLIVSIHAYTPYSFALQADGESGSTSAFDSDKASFTADIDTFMDKLYKKFVANGIPVVIGEFGSRDKGQNTQSRVDHATYYIAAARARGMSCFWWDNNAFTGKGENFGLYYRRGGYFIYPEIVTGLMKYAD
;
A
#
# COMPACT_ATOMS: atom_id res chain seq x y z
N MET A 1 30.62 -18.94 5.67
CA MET A 1 31.20 -17.90 4.80
C MET A 1 30.63 -18.12 3.42
N MET A 2 29.40 -17.68 3.19
CA MET A 2 28.74 -17.75 1.88
C MET A 2 29.04 -16.47 1.10
N ASP A 3 29.31 -16.66 -0.15
CA ASP A 3 29.88 -15.69 -1.09
C ASP A 3 28.91 -14.52 -1.35
N ARG A 4 29.28 -13.31 -0.89
CA ARG A 4 28.51 -12.06 -1.05
C ARG A 4 28.20 -11.63 -2.49
N LYS A 5 28.71 -12.37 -3.47
CA LYS A 5 28.51 -12.06 -4.91
C LYS A 5 27.22 -12.65 -5.50
N LYS A 6 26.50 -13.51 -4.78
CA LYS A 6 25.26 -14.13 -5.27
C LYS A 6 24.00 -13.41 -4.79
N ILE A 7 24.09 -12.45 -3.87
CA ILE A 7 22.95 -11.70 -3.32
C ILE A 7 22.66 -10.41 -4.14
N LEU A 8 23.64 -9.95 -4.93
CA LEU A 8 23.50 -8.72 -5.73
C LEU A 8 22.73 -8.88 -7.05
N ALA A 9 22.26 -10.07 -7.39
CA ALA A 9 21.57 -10.32 -8.67
C ALA A 9 20.04 -10.33 -8.57
N ALA A 10 19.47 -10.13 -7.39
CA ALA A 10 18.02 -10.24 -7.16
C ALA A 10 17.29 -8.89 -6.92
N LEU A 11 17.98 -7.77 -7.02
CA LEU A 11 17.44 -6.47 -6.62
C LEU A 11 17.69 -5.37 -7.68
N GLY A 12 17.45 -5.69 -8.90
CA GLY A 12 17.62 -4.71 -9.95
C GLY A 12 16.63 -4.93 -11.07
N CYS A 13 15.44 -4.37 -10.97
CA CYS A 13 14.60 -4.06 -12.12
C CYS A 13 13.33 -3.38 -11.68
N ALA A 14 13.36 -2.10 -11.55
CA ALA A 14 12.21 -1.26 -11.84
C ALA A 14 12.71 0.13 -12.25
N VAL A 15 13.37 0.22 -13.37
CA VAL A 15 13.36 1.39 -14.26
C VAL A 15 13.74 0.87 -15.63
N ILE A 16 12.84 0.91 -16.55
CA ILE A 16 13.04 0.70 -17.99
C ILE A 16 12.78 2.03 -18.68
N LEU A 17 13.67 2.40 -19.43
CA LEU A 17 13.86 2.55 -20.87
C LEU A 17 14.75 3.74 -21.15
N ALA A 18 15.91 3.49 -21.71
CA ALA A 18 16.16 3.93 -23.05
C ALA A 18 17.64 3.81 -23.39
N GLY A 19 17.90 3.23 -24.57
CA GLY A 19 19.04 3.60 -25.38
C GLY A 19 20.18 2.62 -25.43
N MET A 20 20.05 1.62 -26.31
CA MET A 20 21.17 1.03 -27.02
C MET A 20 21.79 2.09 -27.92
N MET A 21 23.10 2.23 -27.85
CA MET A 21 23.96 2.40 -29.03
C MET A 21 25.39 1.98 -28.69
N THR A 22 25.87 1.04 -29.47
CA THR A 22 27.25 0.57 -29.62
C THR A 22 28.10 1.60 -30.34
N GLY A 23 29.38 1.71 -29.95
CA GLY A 23 30.37 2.41 -30.76
C GLY A 23 31.74 2.45 -30.10
N CYS A 24 32.65 1.66 -30.62
CA CYS A 24 34.09 1.66 -30.33
C CYS A 24 34.81 2.95 -30.77
N GLY A 25 35.90 3.30 -30.06
CA GLY A 25 37.08 3.84 -30.73
C GLY A 25 37.66 5.13 -30.15
N ALA A 26 38.73 4.99 -29.42
CA ALA A 26 40.04 5.67 -29.42
C ALA A 26 40.20 7.20 -29.53
N GLU A 27 40.93 7.71 -28.52
CA GLU A 27 42.02 8.70 -28.55
C GLU A 27 41.83 10.14 -29.04
N GLY A 28 42.17 11.11 -28.18
CA GLY A 28 43.02 12.23 -28.59
C GLY A 28 42.45 13.62 -28.33
N ALA A 29 43.05 14.31 -27.35
CA ALA A 29 43.51 15.71 -27.33
C ALA A 29 42.54 16.90 -27.42
N ASP A 30 42.63 17.72 -26.40
CA ASP A 30 42.70 19.20 -26.33
C ASP A 30 41.84 20.07 -27.26
N GLY A 31 41.20 21.08 -26.67
CA GLY A 31 40.86 22.30 -27.40
C GLY A 31 39.59 22.99 -26.93
N SER A 32 39.78 24.06 -26.18
CA SER A 32 38.81 25.10 -25.82
C SER A 32 37.99 25.62 -26.98
N SER A 33 36.70 25.87 -26.80
CA SER A 33 36.06 27.17 -27.11
C SER A 33 34.57 27.16 -26.89
N GLN A 34 34.10 28.31 -26.49
CA GLN A 34 32.69 28.77 -26.37
C GLN A 34 31.90 28.52 -27.67
N ALA A 35 30.64 28.20 -27.56
CA ALA A 35 29.55 28.93 -28.19
C ALA A 35 28.22 28.20 -28.17
N GLU A 36 27.25 28.98 -27.86
CA GLU A 36 25.91 29.10 -28.47
C GLU A 36 24.82 28.09 -28.12
N LEU A 37 23.81 28.69 -27.50
CA LEU A 37 22.44 28.24 -27.37
C LEU A 37 21.82 27.95 -28.72
N GLU A 38 21.44 26.75 -29.03
CA GLU A 38 20.40 26.48 -30.02
C GLU A 38 19.31 25.55 -29.46
N ASN A 39 18.14 26.09 -29.58
CA ASN A 39 16.82 25.54 -29.45
C ASN A 39 16.71 24.15 -30.08
N CYS A 40 16.34 23.13 -29.32
CA CYS A 40 15.82 21.88 -29.86
C CYS A 40 14.47 21.57 -29.25
N SER A 41 13.53 21.67 -30.15
CA SER A 41 12.15 21.20 -30.20
C SER A 41 11.84 19.89 -29.44
N GLU A 42 10.64 19.89 -28.92
CA GLU A 42 9.87 18.80 -28.35
C GLU A 42 10.03 17.46 -29.11
N PRO A 43 10.01 16.32 -28.44
CA PRO A 43 9.62 15.06 -29.07
C PRO A 43 8.11 14.83 -28.89
N GLU A 44 7.51 14.57 -30.00
CA GLU A 44 6.12 14.23 -30.23
C GLU A 44 5.67 12.93 -29.56
N SER A 45 4.36 12.95 -29.24
CA SER A 45 3.40 11.85 -29.25
C SER A 45 3.51 10.74 -28.20
N SER A 46 2.63 10.89 -27.22
CA SER A 46 1.96 9.79 -26.52
C SER A 46 1.27 8.84 -27.52
N PRO A 47 1.22 7.54 -27.26
CA PRO A 47 0.39 6.64 -28.06
C PRO A 47 -1.09 6.91 -27.80
N GLU A 48 -1.84 6.99 -28.89
CA GLU A 48 -3.27 7.12 -28.95
C GLU A 48 -3.95 6.03 -28.10
N ALA A 49 -4.92 6.46 -27.29
CA ALA A 49 -5.85 5.59 -26.62
C ALA A 49 -6.71 4.85 -27.68
N GLU A 50 -6.57 3.57 -27.75
CA GLU A 50 -7.49 2.71 -28.50
C GLU A 50 -8.86 2.72 -27.84
N SER A 51 -9.88 3.05 -28.64
CA SER A 51 -11.28 3.03 -28.29
C SER A 51 -11.74 1.64 -27.82
N PRO A 52 -12.75 1.58 -26.94
CA PRO A 52 -13.21 0.32 -26.36
C PRO A 52 -13.79 -0.61 -27.43
N ALA A 53 -13.34 -1.86 -27.39
CA ALA A 53 -13.81 -2.92 -28.24
C ALA A 53 -15.31 -3.18 -28.04
N SER A 54 -16.00 -3.32 -29.18
CA SER A 54 -17.38 -3.73 -29.34
C SER A 54 -17.74 -5.00 -28.57
N GLU A 55 -18.97 -5.01 -28.08
CA GLU A 55 -19.65 -6.18 -27.50
C GLU A 55 -19.55 -7.41 -28.43
N PRO A 56 -19.35 -8.63 -27.89
CA PRO A 56 -19.42 -9.83 -28.69
C PRO A 56 -20.89 -10.20 -28.92
N GLU A 57 -21.27 -10.29 -30.22
CA GLU A 57 -22.51 -10.92 -30.66
C GLU A 57 -22.55 -12.39 -30.25
N SER A 58 -23.72 -12.79 -29.78
CA SER A 58 -24.06 -14.18 -29.45
C SER A 58 -23.95 -15.08 -30.68
N ALA A 59 -22.98 -15.95 -30.68
CA ALA A 59 -22.93 -17.11 -31.57
C ALA A 59 -23.21 -18.37 -30.75
N GLU A 60 -24.42 -18.92 -30.89
CA GLU A 60 -24.71 -20.28 -30.49
C GLU A 60 -23.85 -21.24 -31.37
N GLN A 61 -22.90 -21.89 -30.74
CA GLN A 61 -22.22 -23.03 -31.27
C GLN A 61 -22.31 -24.18 -30.26
N GLU A 62 -23.09 -25.16 -30.62
CA GLU A 62 -23.02 -26.50 -30.03
C GLU A 62 -21.58 -27.00 -30.14
N SER A 63 -20.90 -27.13 -29.00
CA SER A 63 -19.67 -27.89 -28.92
C SER A 63 -19.77 -28.91 -27.80
N SER A 64 -19.50 -30.13 -28.21
CA SER A 64 -19.34 -31.35 -27.42
C SER A 64 -18.67 -31.07 -26.04
N GLU A 65 -19.38 -31.51 -25.00
CA GLU A 65 -18.87 -31.65 -23.64
C GLU A 65 -17.65 -32.57 -23.63
N GLU A 66 -16.48 -31.98 -23.55
CA GLU A 66 -15.34 -32.57 -22.91
C GLU A 66 -15.19 -31.83 -21.56
N SER A 67 -15.84 -32.37 -20.51
CA SER A 67 -15.67 -31.93 -19.14
C SER A 67 -14.25 -32.25 -18.69
N THR A 68 -13.33 -31.30 -18.84
CA THR A 68 -12.20 -31.26 -17.95
C THR A 68 -12.79 -30.89 -16.58
N GLU A 69 -12.70 -31.79 -15.60
CA GLU A 69 -12.91 -31.49 -14.20
C GLU A 69 -11.93 -30.35 -13.87
N GLU A 70 -12.37 -29.10 -13.89
CA GLU A 70 -11.69 -28.02 -13.19
C GLU A 70 -11.69 -28.42 -11.72
N GLY A 71 -10.53 -28.77 -11.19
CA GLY A 71 -10.40 -29.18 -9.81
C GLY A 71 -10.95 -28.04 -8.94
N GLN A 72 -11.91 -28.37 -8.09
CA GLN A 72 -12.48 -27.43 -7.13
C GLN A 72 -11.32 -26.82 -6.31
N LEU A 73 -11.23 -25.49 -6.26
CA LEU A 73 -10.24 -24.80 -5.43
C LEU A 73 -10.48 -25.14 -3.96
N GLU A 74 -9.40 -25.43 -3.24
CA GLU A 74 -9.45 -25.81 -1.84
C GLU A 74 -8.97 -24.65 -0.96
N ILE A 75 -9.70 -24.39 0.14
CA ILE A 75 -9.26 -23.45 1.16
C ILE A 75 -8.48 -24.24 2.22
N PRO A 76 -7.15 -24.03 2.35
CA PRO A 76 -6.32 -24.86 3.21
C PRO A 76 -6.68 -24.70 4.69
N ASP A 77 -6.49 -25.78 5.47
CA ASP A 77 -6.51 -25.72 6.92
C ASP A 77 -5.09 -25.39 7.41
N VAL A 78 -4.96 -24.27 8.12
CA VAL A 78 -3.68 -23.78 8.64
C VAL A 78 -3.68 -23.87 10.15
N GLU A 79 -2.73 -24.61 10.71
CA GLU A 79 -2.55 -24.73 12.16
C GLU A 79 -1.31 -23.93 12.60
N ILE A 80 -1.54 -22.76 13.20
CA ILE A 80 -0.48 -21.96 13.82
C ILE A 80 -0.80 -21.80 15.30
N LYS A 81 0.18 -22.13 16.15
CA LYS A 81 -0.02 -21.95 17.60
C LYS A 81 -0.15 -20.47 17.93
N PRO A 82 -1.22 -20.05 18.60
CA PRO A 82 -1.37 -18.67 19.06
C PRO A 82 -0.20 -18.22 19.94
N TYR A 83 0.23 -16.99 19.71
CA TYR A 83 1.22 -16.30 20.52
C TYR A 83 0.58 -15.69 21.76
N ASP A 84 1.40 -15.30 22.74
CA ASP A 84 0.91 -14.59 23.94
C ASP A 84 0.71 -13.11 23.60
N VAL A 85 -0.49 -12.75 23.17
CA VAL A 85 -0.88 -11.38 22.81
C VAL A 85 -1.43 -10.69 24.05
N PRO A 86 -0.96 -9.47 24.41
CA PRO A 86 -1.49 -8.73 25.55
C PRO A 86 -2.99 -8.45 25.42
N ASP A 87 -3.75 -8.69 26.49
CA ASP A 87 -5.19 -8.38 26.55
C ASP A 87 -5.40 -6.93 27.01
N THR A 88 -5.12 -5.97 26.09
CA THR A 88 -5.38 -4.54 26.31
C THR A 88 -6.48 -4.02 25.37
N GLU A 89 -6.96 -2.80 25.62
CA GLU A 89 -7.92 -2.14 24.74
C GLU A 89 -7.40 -2.04 23.30
N ALA A 90 -6.12 -1.67 23.14
CA ALA A 90 -5.50 -1.53 21.83
C ALA A 90 -5.46 -2.84 21.03
N PHE A 91 -5.17 -3.97 21.68
CA PHE A 91 -5.15 -5.26 20.99
C PHE A 91 -6.56 -5.77 20.69
N ARG A 92 -7.54 -5.51 21.55
CA ARG A 92 -8.95 -5.79 21.22
C ARG A 92 -9.39 -4.94 20.05
N PHE A 93 -9.06 -3.66 20.03
CA PHE A 93 -9.32 -2.77 18.90
C PHE A 93 -8.72 -3.28 17.58
N VAL A 94 -7.42 -3.63 17.56
CA VAL A 94 -6.78 -4.20 16.36
C VAL A 94 -7.41 -5.55 15.99
N HIS A 95 -7.79 -6.36 16.98
CA HIS A 95 -8.53 -7.60 16.73
C HIS A 95 -9.85 -7.34 16.01
N ASP A 96 -10.59 -6.31 16.41
CA ASP A 96 -11.91 -5.97 15.86
C ASP A 96 -11.85 -5.39 14.45
N LEU A 97 -10.67 -4.91 13.99
CA LEU A 97 -10.45 -4.58 12.57
C LEU A 97 -10.63 -5.80 11.66
N ARG A 98 -10.45 -7.01 12.19
CA ARG A 98 -10.55 -8.29 11.49
C ARG A 98 -9.67 -8.31 10.25
N ILE A 99 -10.29 -8.30 9.07
CA ILE A 99 -9.63 -8.19 7.77
C ILE A 99 -10.12 -6.92 7.10
N GLY A 100 -9.16 -6.12 6.64
CA GLY A 100 -9.44 -4.92 5.87
C GLY A 100 -9.17 -5.07 4.39
N TRP A 101 -9.65 -4.10 3.65
CA TRP A 101 -9.50 -3.97 2.22
C TRP A 101 -9.03 -2.55 1.86
N ASN A 102 -8.11 -2.41 0.92
CA ASN A 102 -7.65 -1.11 0.43
C ASN A 102 -8.46 -0.69 -0.81
N LEU A 103 -9.00 0.52 -0.79
CA LEU A 103 -9.58 1.16 -1.98
C LEU A 103 -8.45 1.75 -2.85
N GLY A 104 -7.59 0.88 -3.38
CA GLY A 104 -6.41 1.26 -4.14
C GLY A 104 -6.71 1.76 -5.55
N ASN A 105 -5.81 2.55 -6.13
CA ASN A 105 -5.92 3.18 -7.44
C ASN A 105 -7.15 4.09 -7.59
N THR A 106 -7.60 4.70 -6.50
CA THR A 106 -8.82 5.53 -6.47
C THR A 106 -8.51 6.93 -5.95
N PHE A 107 -8.49 7.16 -4.64
CA PHE A 107 -8.11 8.46 -4.08
C PHE A 107 -6.59 8.65 -3.93
N ASP A 108 -5.82 7.56 -3.98
CA ASP A 108 -4.38 7.57 -4.16
C ASP A 108 -3.96 7.91 -5.59
N ALA A 109 -4.87 7.74 -6.56
CA ALA A 109 -4.62 8.05 -7.96
C ALA A 109 -4.47 9.56 -8.20
N TYR A 110 -3.49 9.92 -9.03
CA TYR A 110 -3.27 11.31 -9.41
C TYR A 110 -2.74 11.42 -10.85
N GLN A 111 -2.90 12.60 -11.41
CA GLN A 111 -2.32 12.98 -12.68
C GLN A 111 -1.95 14.47 -12.62
N GLU A 112 -0.68 14.78 -12.87
CA GLU A 112 -0.14 16.15 -12.77
C GLU A 112 -0.81 17.16 -13.71
N SER A 113 -1.34 16.70 -14.83
CA SER A 113 -2.01 17.56 -15.81
C SER A 113 -2.96 16.77 -16.70
N GLY A 114 -3.89 17.46 -17.36
CA GLY A 114 -4.75 16.87 -18.38
C GLY A 114 -6.13 16.43 -17.88
N LEU A 115 -6.38 16.41 -16.56
CA LEU A 115 -7.72 16.21 -16.02
C LEU A 115 -8.61 17.42 -16.37
N LYS A 116 -9.88 17.15 -16.68
CA LYS A 116 -10.84 18.21 -17.02
C LYS A 116 -11.50 18.79 -15.77
N ASN A 117 -11.71 17.95 -14.77
CA ASN A 117 -12.26 18.33 -13.48
C ASN A 117 -11.38 17.70 -12.38
N GLU A 118 -11.39 18.31 -11.22
CA GLU A 118 -10.63 17.83 -10.08
C GLU A 118 -11.01 16.40 -9.67
N LEU A 119 -12.30 16.07 -9.65
CA LEU A 119 -12.80 14.75 -9.29
C LEU A 119 -12.48 13.65 -10.32
N ASP A 120 -11.98 14.00 -11.51
CA ASP A 120 -11.51 13.03 -12.48
C ASP A 120 -10.26 12.25 -11.94
N SER A 121 -9.58 12.76 -10.91
CA SER A 121 -8.50 12.04 -10.20
C SER A 121 -8.98 10.72 -9.64
N GLU A 122 -10.15 10.66 -9.01
CA GLU A 122 -10.71 9.42 -8.45
C GLU A 122 -10.78 8.28 -9.48
N THR A 123 -10.94 8.63 -10.74
CA THR A 123 -11.16 7.65 -11.81
C THR A 123 -9.99 7.49 -12.77
N CYS A 124 -8.92 8.27 -12.62
CA CYS A 124 -7.87 8.33 -13.63
C CYS A 124 -7.05 7.03 -13.74
N TRP A 125 -6.98 6.20 -12.69
CA TRP A 125 -6.31 4.89 -12.73
C TRP A 125 -7.30 3.72 -12.78
N ALA A 126 -8.32 3.70 -11.93
CA ALA A 126 -9.27 2.59 -11.83
C ALA A 126 -10.44 2.68 -12.84
N GLY A 127 -10.67 3.85 -13.46
CA GLY A 127 -11.71 4.05 -14.47
C GLY A 127 -13.14 4.05 -13.96
N ILE A 128 -13.35 4.11 -12.64
CA ILE A 128 -14.67 4.07 -12.00
C ILE A 128 -14.66 4.83 -10.67
N ALA A 129 -15.72 5.60 -10.43
CA ALA A 129 -15.95 6.26 -9.15
C ALA A 129 -16.54 5.28 -8.11
N THR A 130 -16.20 5.50 -6.86
CA THR A 130 -16.67 4.66 -5.75
C THR A 130 -18.14 4.93 -5.44
N THR A 131 -18.90 3.88 -5.22
CA THR A 131 -20.30 3.96 -4.80
C THR A 131 -20.51 3.30 -3.43
N LYS A 132 -21.64 3.62 -2.80
CA LYS A 132 -21.99 2.99 -1.52
C LYS A 132 -22.20 1.48 -1.67
N GLU A 133 -22.79 1.05 -2.79
CA GLU A 133 -23.03 -0.36 -3.07
C GLU A 133 -21.73 -1.19 -3.05
N MET A 134 -20.61 -0.62 -3.54
CA MET A 134 -19.29 -1.30 -3.46
C MET A 134 -18.88 -1.57 -2.01
N ILE A 135 -19.14 -0.62 -1.11
CA ILE A 135 -18.84 -0.77 0.31
C ILE A 135 -19.79 -1.78 0.97
N ASP A 136 -21.06 -1.77 0.60
CA ASP A 136 -22.05 -2.74 1.09
C ASP A 136 -21.66 -4.18 0.68
N ASP A 137 -21.19 -4.38 -0.56
CA ASP A 137 -20.69 -5.67 -1.06
C ASP A 137 -19.45 -6.15 -0.28
N LEU A 138 -18.53 -5.24 0.07
CA LEU A 138 -17.37 -5.58 0.92
C LEU A 138 -17.79 -6.03 2.31
N LYS A 139 -18.74 -5.33 2.92
CA LYS A 139 -19.29 -5.72 4.24
C LYS A 139 -19.98 -7.07 4.16
N GLU A 140 -20.79 -7.32 3.15
CA GLU A 140 -21.47 -8.62 2.94
C GLU A 140 -20.46 -9.76 2.77
N ALA A 141 -19.32 -9.49 2.11
CA ALA A 141 -18.23 -10.45 1.97
C ALA A 141 -17.44 -10.72 3.27
N GLY A 142 -17.65 -9.93 4.32
CA GLY A 142 -17.07 -10.12 5.65
C GLY A 142 -15.92 -9.18 6.02
N PHE A 143 -15.53 -8.25 5.15
CA PHE A 143 -14.58 -7.20 5.50
C PHE A 143 -15.15 -6.29 6.59
N ASN A 144 -14.33 -5.92 7.57
CA ASN A 144 -14.75 -5.07 8.68
C ASN A 144 -14.04 -3.70 8.71
N ALA A 145 -13.11 -3.50 7.79
CA ALA A 145 -12.35 -2.25 7.69
C ALA A 145 -12.01 -1.94 6.23
N VAL A 146 -11.97 -0.66 5.90
CA VAL A 146 -11.46 -0.16 4.62
C VAL A 146 -10.32 0.82 4.89
N ARG A 147 -9.17 0.61 4.26
CA ARG A 147 -8.15 1.64 4.18
C ARG A 147 -8.44 2.49 2.95
N LEU A 148 -8.55 3.78 3.15
CA LEU A 148 -8.84 4.80 2.15
C LEU A 148 -7.54 5.59 1.89
N PRO A 149 -6.68 5.13 0.97
CA PRO A 149 -5.46 5.84 0.61
C PRO A 149 -5.80 7.10 -0.17
N VAL A 150 -5.24 8.24 0.23
CA VAL A 150 -5.53 9.54 -0.40
C VAL A 150 -4.23 10.30 -0.69
N THR A 151 -4.06 10.69 -1.94
CA THR A 151 -3.03 11.64 -2.39
C THR A 151 -3.59 13.06 -2.33
N TRP A 152 -2.88 13.95 -1.67
CA TRP A 152 -3.34 15.33 -1.43
C TRP A 152 -2.62 16.37 -2.27
N HIS A 153 -1.39 16.12 -2.70
CA HIS A 153 -0.51 17.13 -3.30
C HIS A 153 -1.08 17.80 -4.56
N THR A 154 -1.88 17.08 -5.36
CA THR A 154 -2.55 17.63 -6.54
C THR A 154 -3.86 18.36 -6.22
N HIS A 155 -4.27 18.37 -4.95
CA HIS A 155 -5.53 18.93 -4.46
C HIS A 155 -5.34 20.01 -3.39
N VAL A 156 -4.16 20.60 -3.31
CA VAL A 156 -3.83 21.68 -2.37
C VAL A 156 -3.38 22.94 -3.12
N ASP A 157 -3.57 24.09 -2.48
CA ASP A 157 -3.01 25.35 -2.92
C ASP A 157 -1.55 25.54 -2.44
N GLU A 158 -0.95 26.70 -2.74
CA GLU A 158 0.41 27.08 -2.35
C GLU A 158 0.65 27.15 -0.83
N ASN A 159 -0.40 27.18 -0.02
CA ASN A 159 -0.37 27.14 1.43
C ASN A 159 -0.79 25.78 2.00
N TYR A 160 -0.84 24.76 1.16
CA TYR A 160 -1.30 23.40 1.48
C TYR A 160 -2.75 23.33 1.97
N GLN A 161 -3.60 24.31 1.54
CA GLN A 161 -5.03 24.23 1.84
C GLN A 161 -5.71 23.29 0.87
N ILE A 162 -6.38 22.28 1.43
CA ILE A 162 -7.06 21.24 0.64
C ILE A 162 -8.27 21.85 -0.07
N SER A 163 -8.46 21.48 -1.34
CA SER A 163 -9.66 21.80 -2.08
C SER A 163 -10.91 21.24 -1.39
N GLU A 164 -11.90 22.08 -1.15
CA GLU A 164 -13.18 21.66 -0.57
C GLU A 164 -13.92 20.65 -1.47
N VAL A 165 -13.72 20.72 -2.80
CA VAL A 165 -14.34 19.77 -3.74
C VAL A 165 -13.80 18.37 -3.49
N TRP A 166 -12.48 18.23 -3.40
CA TRP A 166 -11.81 16.96 -3.13
C TRP A 166 -12.12 16.45 -1.72
N LEU A 167 -11.97 17.30 -0.71
CA LEU A 167 -12.23 16.94 0.67
C LEU A 167 -13.68 16.47 0.91
N ASN A 168 -14.65 17.10 0.27
CA ASN A 168 -16.05 16.68 0.34
C ASN A 168 -16.25 15.29 -0.29
N ARG A 169 -15.58 14.99 -1.41
CA ARG A 169 -15.68 13.68 -2.05
C ARG A 169 -15.00 12.58 -1.22
N VAL A 170 -13.83 12.88 -0.66
CA VAL A 170 -13.16 11.95 0.28
C VAL A 170 -14.06 11.66 1.47
N GLN A 171 -14.66 12.69 2.06
CA GLN A 171 -15.60 12.52 3.18
C GLN A 171 -16.82 11.68 2.77
N GLU A 172 -17.41 11.93 1.61
CA GLU A 172 -18.57 11.18 1.13
C GLU A 172 -18.28 9.67 1.06
N VAL A 173 -17.11 9.27 0.55
CA VAL A 173 -16.74 7.85 0.49
C VAL A 173 -16.34 7.29 1.85
N LEU A 174 -15.67 8.11 2.67
CA LEU A 174 -15.40 7.76 4.06
C LEU A 174 -16.71 7.48 4.81
N ASP A 175 -17.74 8.32 4.62
CA ASP A 175 -19.05 8.16 5.23
C ASP A 175 -19.76 6.87 4.76
N TYR A 176 -19.56 6.43 3.51
CA TYR A 176 -20.08 5.13 3.07
C TYR A 176 -19.55 3.97 3.93
N VAL A 177 -18.26 4.01 4.32
CA VAL A 177 -17.64 3.00 5.18
C VAL A 177 -18.13 3.16 6.63
N TYR A 178 -18.06 4.38 7.15
CA TYR A 178 -18.41 4.71 8.53
C TYR A 178 -19.88 4.40 8.86
N ASP A 179 -20.81 4.83 7.98
CA ASP A 179 -22.25 4.59 8.13
C ASP A 179 -22.63 3.11 7.96
N SER A 180 -21.72 2.30 7.40
CA SER A 180 -21.86 0.86 7.33
C SER A 180 -21.37 0.14 8.59
N ASP A 181 -21.01 0.87 9.67
CA ASP A 181 -20.47 0.32 10.90
C ASP A 181 -19.20 -0.52 10.61
N MET A 182 -18.29 0.05 9.82
CA MET A 182 -16.98 -0.49 9.49
C MET A 182 -15.90 0.52 9.90
N TYR A 183 -14.71 0.02 10.18
CA TYR A 183 -13.56 0.87 10.43
C TYR A 183 -13.01 1.46 9.14
N VAL A 184 -12.51 2.69 9.21
CA VAL A 184 -11.84 3.33 8.08
C VAL A 184 -10.49 3.89 8.50
N ILE A 185 -9.45 3.61 7.71
CA ILE A 185 -8.10 4.19 7.86
C ILE A 185 -7.93 5.25 6.77
N LEU A 186 -7.69 6.48 7.15
CA LEU A 186 -7.41 7.60 6.26
C LEU A 186 -5.94 8.00 6.36
N ASN A 187 -5.26 8.29 5.23
CA ASN A 187 -3.84 8.61 5.22
C ASN A 187 -3.45 9.76 4.27
N ILE A 188 -2.13 10.05 4.25
CA ILE A 188 -1.42 10.78 3.20
C ILE A 188 -0.65 9.74 2.39
N HIS A 189 -0.93 9.61 1.06
CA HIS A 189 -0.48 8.44 0.30
C HIS A 189 0.74 8.72 -0.61
N HIS A 190 0.54 9.23 -1.85
CA HIS A 190 1.62 9.44 -2.83
C HIS A 190 2.20 10.86 -2.81
N ASP A 191 2.44 11.40 -1.63
CA ASP A 191 2.92 12.77 -1.45
C ASP A 191 4.44 12.85 -1.24
N ASN A 192 5.16 11.78 -1.54
CA ASN A 192 6.62 11.67 -1.40
C ASN A 192 7.36 12.46 -2.48
N SER A 193 7.62 13.72 -2.23
CA SER A 193 8.45 14.55 -3.12
C SER A 193 9.14 15.69 -2.37
N GLU A 194 10.19 16.24 -2.95
CA GLU A 194 10.91 17.40 -2.41
C GLU A 194 10.03 18.65 -2.27
N GLN A 195 8.89 18.70 -2.94
CA GLN A 195 7.94 19.82 -2.88
C GLN A 195 6.91 19.66 -1.74
N PHE A 196 6.69 18.46 -1.26
CA PHE A 196 5.65 18.15 -0.27
C PHE A 196 6.24 17.45 0.95
N MET A 197 6.36 16.14 0.93
CA MET A 197 6.96 15.36 2.01
C MET A 197 8.14 14.55 1.47
N TYR A 198 9.35 14.88 1.92
CA TYR A 198 10.56 14.16 1.56
C TYR A 198 11.45 13.97 2.80
N PRO A 199 11.70 12.73 3.26
CA PRO A 199 12.37 12.49 4.53
C PRO A 199 13.89 12.67 4.40
N SER A 200 14.34 13.92 4.47
CA SER A 200 15.74 14.28 4.62
C SER A 200 15.86 15.58 5.43
N THR A 201 16.99 15.78 6.09
CA THR A 201 17.25 17.01 6.87
C THR A 201 17.07 18.29 6.03
N GLU A 202 17.39 18.25 4.74
CA GLU A 202 17.25 19.39 3.82
C GLU A 202 15.78 19.83 3.68
N TYR A 203 14.85 18.87 3.62
CA TYR A 203 13.42 19.11 3.37
C TYR A 203 12.55 18.93 4.63
N LEU A 204 13.15 18.67 5.81
CA LEU A 204 12.41 18.30 7.00
C LEU A 204 11.41 19.35 7.44
N GLU A 205 11.81 20.64 7.47
CA GLU A 205 10.94 21.75 7.90
C GLU A 205 9.70 21.83 6.99
N GLN A 206 9.91 21.73 5.68
CA GLN A 206 8.81 21.71 4.69
C GLN A 206 7.93 20.46 4.84
N SER A 207 8.52 19.29 4.98
CA SER A 207 7.81 18.02 5.16
C SER A 207 6.93 18.04 6.39
N VAL A 208 7.45 18.53 7.51
CA VAL A 208 6.68 18.71 8.76
C VAL A 208 5.54 19.70 8.54
N ASN A 209 5.83 20.86 7.90
CA ASN A 209 4.80 21.86 7.61
C ASN A 209 3.69 21.30 6.72
N TYR A 210 4.05 20.57 5.64
CA TYR A 210 3.09 19.94 4.76
C TYR A 210 2.20 18.94 5.52
N VAL A 211 2.80 17.93 6.13
CA VAL A 211 2.08 16.87 6.85
C VAL A 211 1.18 17.45 7.95
N THR A 212 1.69 18.37 8.76
CA THR A 212 0.89 18.95 9.85
C THR A 212 -0.23 19.85 9.35
N THR A 213 -0.03 20.58 8.23
CA THR A 213 -1.08 21.41 7.63
C THR A 213 -2.22 20.56 7.05
N ILE A 214 -1.91 19.45 6.37
CA ILE A 214 -2.93 18.49 5.91
C ILE A 214 -3.68 17.93 7.12
N TRP A 215 -2.97 17.40 8.13
CA TRP A 215 -3.62 16.79 9.28
C TRP A 215 -4.43 17.76 10.14
N GLN A 216 -4.05 19.04 10.22
CA GLN A 216 -4.87 20.05 10.92
C GLN A 216 -6.25 20.18 10.27
N GLN A 217 -6.32 20.22 8.93
CA GLN A 217 -7.57 20.32 8.19
C GLN A 217 -8.41 19.04 8.32
N LEU A 218 -7.78 17.86 8.21
CA LEU A 218 -8.46 16.58 8.41
C LEU A 218 -8.97 16.42 9.85
N CYS A 219 -8.19 16.84 10.84
CA CYS A 219 -8.59 16.85 12.24
C CYS A 219 -9.82 17.73 12.51
N GLU A 220 -9.90 18.88 11.86
CA GLU A 220 -11.07 19.78 11.99
C GLU A 220 -12.29 19.15 11.30
N ARG A 221 -12.12 18.65 10.07
CA ARG A 221 -13.19 18.04 9.26
C ARG A 221 -13.80 16.81 9.95
N PHE A 222 -12.97 15.95 10.55
CA PHE A 222 -13.37 14.67 11.11
C PHE A 222 -13.37 14.62 12.63
N ARG A 223 -13.46 15.79 13.27
CA ARG A 223 -13.32 15.95 14.73
C ARG A 223 -14.29 15.12 15.55
N ASP A 224 -15.52 14.95 15.07
CA ASP A 224 -16.63 14.33 15.77
C ASP A 224 -16.81 12.83 15.43
N TYR A 225 -16.03 12.30 14.49
CA TYR A 225 -16.00 10.86 14.19
C TYR A 225 -15.38 10.09 15.35
N ASP A 226 -15.98 8.98 15.71
CA ASP A 226 -15.53 8.14 16.81
C ASP A 226 -14.31 7.26 16.45
N GLU A 227 -14.08 6.19 17.19
CA GLU A 227 -12.95 5.29 17.05
C GLU A 227 -12.97 4.44 15.77
N HIS A 228 -14.09 4.39 15.03
CA HIS A 228 -14.13 3.73 13.73
C HIS A 228 -13.28 4.45 12.68
N LEU A 229 -12.95 5.73 12.90
CA LEU A 229 -12.00 6.44 12.05
C LEU A 229 -10.59 6.45 12.66
N ILE A 230 -9.64 5.90 11.94
CA ILE A 230 -8.22 5.80 12.27
C ILE A 230 -7.43 6.73 11.37
N PHE A 231 -6.44 7.44 11.88
CA PHE A 231 -5.54 8.26 11.08
C PHE A 231 -4.18 7.58 10.93
N GLU A 232 -3.71 7.42 9.70
CA GLU A 232 -2.38 6.92 9.38
C GLU A 232 -1.52 8.06 8.83
N CYS A 233 -0.42 8.38 9.52
CA CYS A 233 0.40 9.56 9.28
C CYS A 233 0.78 9.76 7.82
N MET A 234 1.38 8.75 7.22
CA MET A 234 1.90 8.69 5.86
C MET A 234 1.84 7.24 5.37
N ASN A 235 1.80 7.05 4.06
CA ASN A 235 1.81 5.73 3.42
C ASN A 235 3.19 5.04 3.57
N GLU A 236 4.10 5.33 2.67
CA GLU A 236 5.44 4.73 2.56
C GLU A 236 6.50 5.82 2.46
N PRO A 237 6.84 6.49 3.57
CA PRO A 237 7.82 7.57 3.57
C PRO A 237 9.20 7.04 3.22
N ARG A 238 9.74 7.48 2.09
CA ARG A 238 11.02 7.06 1.55
C ARG A 238 11.66 8.14 0.69
N GLN A 239 12.94 8.00 0.40
CA GLN A 239 13.66 8.91 -0.50
C GLN A 239 13.53 8.43 -1.95
N VAL A 240 12.44 8.86 -2.59
CA VAL A 240 12.12 8.53 -3.99
C VAL A 240 13.25 8.92 -4.92
N GLY A 241 13.57 8.07 -5.91
CA GLY A 241 14.61 8.31 -6.92
C GLY A 241 16.02 8.00 -6.47
N THR A 242 16.23 7.53 -5.24
CA THR A 242 17.56 7.14 -4.74
C THR A 242 17.83 5.64 -4.90
N ALA A 243 19.09 5.25 -4.73
CA ALA A 243 19.47 3.82 -4.76
C ALA A 243 18.96 3.03 -3.56
N TRP A 244 18.47 3.67 -2.53
CA TRP A 244 17.91 3.08 -1.31
C TRP A 244 16.41 3.36 -1.16
N GLU A 245 15.75 3.75 -2.22
CA GLU A 245 14.32 4.06 -2.20
C GLU A 245 13.48 2.97 -1.50
N TRP A 246 13.73 1.71 -1.85
CA TRP A 246 12.93 0.57 -1.42
C TRP A 246 13.59 -0.29 -0.32
N TRP A 247 14.75 0.07 0.17
CA TRP A 247 15.42 -0.69 1.23
C TRP A 247 16.45 0.12 1.99
N ILE A 248 16.60 -0.24 3.24
CA ILE A 248 17.58 0.36 4.13
C ILE A 248 18.94 -0.29 3.90
N ASN A 249 19.98 0.52 3.66
CA ASN A 249 21.35 0.06 3.45
C ASN A 249 22.33 0.47 4.55
N GLY A 250 21.86 1.19 5.59
CA GLY A 250 22.67 1.67 6.71
C GLY A 250 23.61 2.84 6.38
N SER A 251 23.42 3.48 5.22
CA SER A 251 24.13 4.71 4.87
C SER A 251 23.73 5.89 5.77
N ALA A 252 24.51 6.98 5.72
CA ALA A 252 24.17 8.20 6.48
C ALA A 252 22.84 8.78 6.01
N GLU A 253 22.56 8.72 4.71
CA GLU A 253 21.35 9.22 4.08
C GLU A 253 20.12 8.42 4.51
N CYS A 254 20.22 7.09 4.58
CA CYS A 254 19.14 6.24 5.10
C CYS A 254 18.88 6.52 6.59
N ASN A 255 19.93 6.71 7.38
CA ASN A 255 19.77 7.04 8.79
C ASN A 255 19.15 8.42 8.98
N ASP A 256 19.54 9.41 8.17
CA ASP A 256 18.93 10.74 8.13
C ASP A 256 17.43 10.64 7.78
N ALA A 257 17.07 9.84 6.79
CA ALA A 257 15.67 9.63 6.41
C ALA A 257 14.84 9.01 7.55
N ILE A 258 15.40 8.03 8.27
CA ILE A 258 14.72 7.41 9.43
C ILE A 258 14.52 8.46 10.55
N ASP A 259 15.53 9.27 10.85
CA ASP A 259 15.41 10.32 11.85
C ASP A 259 14.38 11.38 11.45
N CYS A 260 14.31 11.74 10.17
CA CYS A 260 13.28 12.65 9.64
C CYS A 260 11.88 12.06 9.76
N ILE A 261 11.68 10.77 9.40
CA ILE A 261 10.40 10.08 9.54
C ILE A 261 9.94 10.06 11.01
N ASN A 262 10.83 9.79 11.96
CA ASN A 262 10.51 9.84 13.39
C ASN A 262 10.00 11.24 13.80
N GLN A 263 10.65 12.31 13.30
CA GLN A 263 10.25 13.68 13.62
C GLN A 263 8.91 14.06 12.98
N ILE A 264 8.64 13.62 11.73
CA ILE A 264 7.36 13.82 11.05
C ILE A 264 6.25 13.08 11.79
N ASN A 265 6.46 11.81 12.15
CA ASN A 265 5.51 11.02 12.94
C ASN A 265 5.20 11.70 14.28
N GLN A 266 6.22 12.23 14.97
CA GLN A 266 6.01 12.97 16.23
C GLN A 266 5.19 14.25 16.02
N ALA A 267 5.47 15.00 14.96
CA ALA A 267 4.71 16.21 14.62
C ALA A 267 3.24 15.90 14.31
N PHE A 268 2.99 14.82 13.57
CA PHE A 268 1.63 14.29 13.30
C PHE A 268 0.88 13.98 14.60
N VAL A 269 1.45 13.15 15.49
CA VAL A 269 0.82 12.80 16.77
C VAL A 269 0.48 14.06 17.59
N ASN A 270 1.44 14.98 17.71
CA ASN A 270 1.23 16.25 18.43
C ASN A 270 0.07 17.06 17.81
N THR A 271 0.01 17.14 16.49
CA THR A 271 -1.03 17.88 15.76
C THR A 271 -2.41 17.29 16.02
N VAL A 272 -2.54 15.96 15.88
CA VAL A 272 -3.83 15.29 16.10
C VAL A 272 -4.29 15.45 17.56
N ARG A 273 -3.42 15.22 18.54
CA ARG A 273 -3.77 15.36 19.96
C ARG A 273 -4.16 16.80 20.35
N ALA A 274 -3.47 17.79 19.79
CA ALA A 274 -3.74 19.20 20.06
C ALA A 274 -5.08 19.67 19.47
N SER A 275 -5.63 19.01 18.44
CA SER A 275 -6.89 19.39 17.81
C SER A 275 -8.11 19.13 18.69
N GLY A 276 -8.01 18.25 19.69
CA GLY A 276 -9.07 17.98 20.66
C GLY A 276 -10.26 17.21 20.05
N GLY A 277 -11.42 17.27 20.70
CA GLY A 277 -12.59 16.44 20.32
C GLY A 277 -12.25 14.96 20.41
N ASN A 278 -12.81 14.13 19.51
CA ASN A 278 -12.53 12.70 19.47
C ASN A 278 -11.09 12.39 19.02
N ASN A 279 -10.41 13.34 18.38
CA ASN A 279 -9.01 13.19 17.98
C ASN A 279 -8.08 13.08 19.18
N ALA A 280 -8.47 13.61 20.36
CA ALA A 280 -7.67 13.50 21.57
C ALA A 280 -7.43 12.03 22.00
N GLY A 281 -8.33 11.11 21.66
CA GLY A 281 -8.22 9.67 21.98
C GLY A 281 -8.19 8.75 20.75
N ARG A 282 -8.13 9.28 19.52
CA ARG A 282 -8.16 8.53 18.27
C ARG A 282 -6.95 7.60 18.15
N TYR A 283 -7.16 6.42 17.58
CA TYR A 283 -6.06 5.54 17.18
C TYR A 283 -5.28 6.14 16.01
N LEU A 284 -3.95 6.14 16.14
CA LEU A 284 -3.04 6.70 15.16
C LEU A 284 -2.07 5.62 14.68
N MET A 285 -1.89 5.52 13.37
CA MET A 285 -0.93 4.62 12.75
C MET A 285 0.30 5.41 12.28
N VAL A 286 1.48 4.86 12.55
CA VAL A 286 2.76 5.48 12.18
C VAL A 286 3.66 4.47 11.47
N PRO A 287 4.19 4.80 10.28
CA PRO A 287 5.10 3.94 9.53
C PRO A 287 6.56 4.16 9.94
N GLY A 288 7.38 3.13 9.77
CA GLY A 288 8.82 3.27 9.60
C GLY A 288 9.19 3.66 8.16
N TYR A 289 10.48 3.58 7.82
CA TYR A 289 10.95 3.80 6.45
C TYR A 289 10.23 2.83 5.50
N ASP A 290 9.63 3.38 4.43
CA ASP A 290 8.89 2.65 3.39
C ASP A 290 7.73 1.79 3.96
N ALA A 291 7.22 2.10 5.14
CA ALA A 291 6.31 1.25 5.93
C ALA A 291 6.75 -0.24 5.98
N SER A 292 7.96 -0.55 5.56
CA SER A 292 8.47 -1.91 5.44
C SER A 292 8.75 -2.55 6.80
N PRO A 293 8.70 -3.89 6.90
CA PRO A 293 9.15 -4.59 8.10
C PRO A 293 10.57 -4.21 8.52
N ASP A 294 11.50 -4.10 7.56
CA ASP A 294 12.89 -3.72 7.85
C ASP A 294 13.00 -2.27 8.34
N GLY A 295 12.17 -1.37 7.82
CA GLY A 295 12.06 0.00 8.29
C GLY A 295 11.63 0.08 9.75
N ALA A 296 10.56 -0.60 10.10
CA ALA A 296 10.06 -0.64 11.47
C ALA A 296 10.98 -1.42 12.43
N LEU A 297 11.67 -2.44 11.93
CA LEU A 297 12.62 -3.25 12.71
C LEU A 297 13.99 -2.57 12.88
N ASN A 298 14.29 -1.52 12.11
CA ASN A 298 15.53 -0.77 12.24
C ASN A 298 15.68 -0.20 13.66
N SER A 299 16.90 -0.18 14.17
CA SER A 299 17.20 0.36 15.51
C SER A 299 17.01 1.88 15.62
N GLY A 300 17.05 2.61 14.49
CA GLY A 300 16.79 4.04 14.41
C GLY A 300 15.31 4.39 14.42
N PHE A 301 14.40 3.47 14.12
CA PHE A 301 12.97 3.71 14.20
C PHE A 301 12.52 3.83 15.66
N VAL A 302 11.95 4.97 16.00
CA VAL A 302 11.46 5.30 17.35
C VAL A 302 9.99 5.69 17.25
N LEU A 303 9.15 5.02 18.03
CA LEU A 303 7.74 5.42 18.13
C LEU A 303 7.61 6.82 18.74
N PRO A 304 6.67 7.61 18.22
CA PRO A 304 6.35 8.90 18.83
C PRO A 304 5.97 8.79 20.31
N THR A 305 6.27 9.82 21.07
CA THR A 305 5.67 9.97 22.39
C THR A 305 4.24 10.43 22.23
N ASP A 306 3.31 9.77 22.91
CA ASP A 306 1.90 10.16 22.90
C ASP A 306 1.47 10.59 24.32
N THR A 307 0.54 11.52 24.41
CA THR A 307 -0.11 11.94 25.66
C THR A 307 -1.22 11.00 26.11
N VAL A 308 -1.59 10.06 25.24
CA VAL A 308 -2.61 9.03 25.48
C VAL A 308 -1.97 7.65 25.36
N GLU A 309 -2.14 6.84 26.38
CA GLU A 309 -1.62 5.47 26.39
C GLU A 309 -2.39 4.58 25.42
N ASP A 310 -1.71 3.59 24.83
CA ASP A 310 -2.28 2.52 24.01
C ASP A 310 -3.08 2.98 22.76
N LYS A 311 -2.76 4.13 22.19
CA LYS A 311 -3.43 4.67 20.99
C LYS A 311 -2.53 4.79 19.74
N LEU A 312 -1.30 4.26 19.82
CA LEU A 312 -0.39 4.20 18.66
C LEU A 312 -0.30 2.78 18.12
N ILE A 313 -0.35 2.66 16.81
CA ILE A 313 -0.25 1.42 16.04
C ILE A 313 0.92 1.56 15.05
N VAL A 314 1.74 0.53 14.93
CA VAL A 314 2.78 0.49 13.89
C VAL A 314 2.14 0.05 12.57
N SER A 315 2.29 0.89 11.53
CA SER A 315 1.85 0.57 10.16
C SER A 315 2.93 -0.17 9.40
N ILE A 316 2.58 -1.29 8.78
CA ILE A 316 3.50 -2.16 8.01
C ILE A 316 2.87 -2.48 6.67
N HIS A 317 3.68 -2.45 5.60
CA HIS A 317 3.35 -2.97 4.29
C HIS A 317 4.29 -4.13 3.96
N ALA A 318 3.74 -5.30 3.62
CA ALA A 318 4.57 -6.49 3.45
C ALA A 318 4.03 -7.46 2.40
N TYR A 319 4.47 -7.31 1.16
CA TYR A 319 4.18 -8.23 0.06
C TYR A 319 5.16 -9.41 0.06
N THR A 320 4.99 -10.33 1.02
CA THR A 320 5.92 -11.42 1.33
C THR A 320 5.29 -12.79 1.06
N PRO A 321 6.01 -13.76 0.43
CA PRO A 321 7.36 -13.64 -0.14
C PRO A 321 7.39 -12.75 -1.40
N TYR A 322 8.37 -11.88 -1.53
CA TYR A 322 8.46 -10.93 -2.65
C TYR A 322 8.36 -11.60 -4.03
N SER A 323 9.07 -12.72 -4.21
CA SER A 323 9.08 -13.46 -5.48
C SER A 323 7.71 -14.00 -5.90
N PHE A 324 6.83 -14.27 -4.95
CA PHE A 324 5.46 -14.70 -5.21
C PHE A 324 4.49 -13.52 -5.22
N ALA A 325 4.53 -12.69 -4.18
CA ALA A 325 3.51 -11.70 -3.91
C ALA A 325 3.59 -10.47 -4.82
N LEU A 326 4.81 -9.92 -5.05
CA LEU A 326 4.98 -8.62 -5.72
C LEU A 326 5.77 -8.69 -7.02
N GLN A 327 6.81 -9.53 -7.11
CA GLN A 327 7.68 -9.58 -8.29
C GLN A 327 6.88 -9.94 -9.55
N ALA A 328 7.14 -9.24 -10.66
CA ALA A 328 6.41 -9.44 -11.90
C ALA A 328 6.60 -10.83 -12.48
N ASP A 329 5.57 -11.37 -13.13
CA ASP A 329 5.66 -12.63 -13.85
C ASP A 329 6.72 -12.57 -14.94
N GLY A 330 7.49 -13.66 -15.09
CA GLY A 330 8.58 -13.75 -16.06
C GLY A 330 9.88 -13.06 -15.66
N GLU A 331 9.94 -12.32 -14.55
CA GLU A 331 11.20 -11.80 -14.00
C GLU A 331 12.02 -12.92 -13.35
N SER A 332 13.34 -12.76 -13.38
CA SER A 332 14.25 -13.73 -12.80
C SER A 332 14.04 -13.90 -11.29
N GLY A 333 13.67 -15.08 -10.85
CA GLY A 333 13.36 -15.40 -9.46
C GLY A 333 11.88 -15.30 -9.10
N SER A 334 11.03 -14.76 -9.99
CA SER A 334 9.58 -14.76 -9.80
C SER A 334 9.03 -16.19 -9.80
N THR A 335 8.02 -16.42 -8.96
CA THR A 335 7.27 -17.68 -8.91
C THR A 335 5.78 -17.40 -8.86
N SER A 336 4.99 -18.25 -9.55
CA SER A 336 3.53 -18.27 -9.45
C SER A 336 3.04 -19.31 -8.43
N ALA A 337 3.95 -20.08 -7.82
CA ALA A 337 3.61 -21.13 -6.88
C ALA A 337 3.76 -20.67 -5.43
N PHE A 338 2.78 -21.00 -4.62
CA PHE A 338 2.79 -20.95 -3.16
C PHE A 338 2.02 -22.17 -2.63
N ASP A 339 2.45 -22.70 -1.51
CA ASP A 339 1.85 -23.88 -0.88
C ASP A 339 1.99 -23.69 0.64
N SER A 340 0.85 -23.58 1.32
CA SER A 340 0.76 -23.28 2.74
C SER A 340 1.32 -24.40 3.62
N ASP A 341 1.39 -25.63 3.11
CA ASP A 341 1.92 -26.79 3.83
C ASP A 341 3.44 -26.91 3.76
N LYS A 342 4.10 -26.06 2.96
CA LYS A 342 5.54 -26.12 2.76
C LYS A 342 6.26 -24.93 3.42
N ALA A 343 7.03 -25.23 4.44
CA ALA A 343 7.86 -24.23 5.12
C ALA A 343 8.80 -23.43 4.19
N SER A 344 9.15 -23.96 3.02
CA SER A 344 9.95 -23.22 2.02
C SER A 344 9.20 -22.01 1.42
N PHE A 345 7.88 -21.99 1.49
CA PHE A 345 7.04 -20.87 1.03
C PHE A 345 6.62 -19.97 2.17
N THR A 346 6.39 -20.52 3.37
CA THR A 346 5.83 -19.79 4.51
C THR A 346 6.89 -19.14 5.42
N ALA A 347 8.14 -19.61 5.36
CA ALA A 347 9.20 -19.20 6.29
C ALA A 347 9.51 -17.69 6.28
N ASP A 348 9.39 -17.02 5.13
CA ASP A 348 9.61 -15.58 5.05
C ASP A 348 8.50 -14.81 5.77
N ILE A 349 7.24 -15.26 5.62
CA ILE A 349 6.08 -14.70 6.33
C ILE A 349 6.26 -14.85 7.83
N ASP A 350 6.54 -16.07 8.31
CA ASP A 350 6.79 -16.32 9.73
C ASP A 350 7.96 -15.49 10.27
N THR A 351 9.03 -15.39 9.50
CA THR A 351 10.24 -14.70 9.94
C THR A 351 10.01 -13.22 10.20
N PHE A 352 9.36 -12.51 9.28
CA PHE A 352 9.14 -11.07 9.50
C PHE A 352 8.06 -10.83 10.57
N MET A 353 6.99 -11.60 10.57
CA MET A 353 5.93 -11.47 11.58
C MET A 353 6.42 -11.79 12.99
N ASP A 354 7.30 -12.79 13.14
CA ASP A 354 7.93 -13.12 14.42
C ASP A 354 8.81 -11.99 14.94
N LYS A 355 9.54 -11.32 14.06
CA LYS A 355 10.36 -10.16 14.44
C LYS A 355 9.49 -8.99 14.88
N LEU A 356 8.39 -8.70 14.15
CA LEU A 356 7.44 -7.66 14.53
C LEU A 356 6.76 -8.00 15.86
N TYR A 357 6.30 -9.24 16.04
CA TYR A 357 5.76 -9.70 17.31
C TYR A 357 6.72 -9.43 18.48
N LYS A 358 7.99 -9.87 18.33
CA LYS A 358 9.01 -9.72 19.39
C LYS A 358 9.34 -8.26 19.69
N LYS A 359 9.40 -7.41 18.68
CA LYS A 359 9.75 -5.99 18.86
C LYS A 359 8.58 -5.17 19.40
N PHE A 360 7.38 -5.42 18.92
CA PHE A 360 6.21 -4.57 19.17
C PHE A 360 5.13 -5.28 20.00
N VAL A 361 4.49 -6.30 19.47
CA VAL A 361 3.30 -6.92 20.09
C VAL A 361 3.60 -7.44 21.50
N ALA A 362 4.67 -8.20 21.67
CA ALA A 362 5.08 -8.71 22.99
C ALA A 362 5.46 -7.61 23.99
N ASN A 363 5.63 -6.38 23.54
CA ASN A 363 5.92 -5.18 24.36
C ASN A 363 4.72 -4.23 24.47
N GLY A 364 3.52 -4.68 24.11
CA GLY A 364 2.30 -3.90 24.28
C GLY A 364 1.99 -2.92 23.14
N ILE A 365 2.71 -3.00 22.02
CA ILE A 365 2.55 -2.09 20.88
C ILE A 365 1.84 -2.83 19.75
N PRO A 366 0.61 -2.45 19.37
CA PRO A 366 -0.11 -3.11 18.29
C PRO A 366 0.50 -2.82 16.92
N VAL A 367 0.33 -3.77 16.00
CA VAL A 367 0.80 -3.71 14.62
C VAL A 367 -0.36 -4.00 13.68
N VAL A 368 -0.50 -3.21 12.64
CA VAL A 368 -1.42 -3.46 11.52
C VAL A 368 -0.60 -3.56 10.23
N ILE A 369 -0.84 -4.62 9.47
CA ILE A 369 -0.30 -4.77 8.13
C ILE A 369 -1.28 -4.07 7.18
N GLY A 370 -1.02 -2.80 6.90
CA GLY A 370 -1.87 -1.90 6.12
C GLY A 370 -1.95 -2.27 4.65
N GLU A 371 -0.92 -2.97 4.13
CA GLU A 371 -0.93 -3.50 2.78
C GLU A 371 -0.26 -4.86 2.70
N PHE A 372 -0.97 -5.80 2.08
CA PHE A 372 -0.45 -7.07 1.61
C PHE A 372 -1.30 -7.57 0.44
N GLY A 373 -0.82 -8.57 -0.26
CA GLY A 373 -1.55 -9.18 -1.36
C GLY A 373 -0.66 -10.13 -2.16
N SER A 374 -1.20 -10.69 -3.22
CA SER A 374 -0.43 -11.45 -4.20
C SER A 374 -0.96 -11.18 -5.61
N ARG A 375 -0.02 -10.95 -6.54
CA ARG A 375 -0.34 -10.67 -7.95
C ARG A 375 -0.93 -11.89 -8.62
N ASP A 376 -1.91 -11.64 -9.49
CA ASP A 376 -2.30 -12.64 -10.48
C ASP A 376 -1.18 -12.76 -11.53
N LYS A 377 -0.62 -13.96 -11.64
CA LYS A 377 0.42 -14.34 -12.60
C LYS A 377 -0.09 -15.33 -13.64
N GLY A 378 -1.42 -15.36 -13.82
CA GLY A 378 -2.11 -16.30 -14.70
C GLY A 378 -2.18 -17.71 -14.12
N GLN A 379 -3.39 -18.21 -13.94
CA GLN A 379 -3.67 -19.59 -13.46
C GLN A 379 -3.04 -19.96 -12.10
N ASN A 380 -2.72 -18.97 -11.24
CA ASN A 380 -2.16 -19.22 -9.92
C ASN A 380 -3.17 -18.98 -8.77
N THR A 381 -4.46 -19.08 -9.05
CA THR A 381 -5.53 -18.78 -8.08
C THR A 381 -5.43 -19.64 -6.84
N GLN A 382 -5.18 -20.96 -6.93
CA GLN A 382 -4.99 -21.82 -5.76
C GLN A 382 -3.83 -21.35 -4.89
N SER A 383 -2.68 -21.02 -5.49
CA SER A 383 -1.53 -20.50 -4.75
C SER A 383 -1.82 -19.15 -4.07
N ARG A 384 -2.68 -18.31 -4.69
CA ARG A 384 -3.14 -17.05 -4.08
C ARG A 384 -4.08 -17.31 -2.91
N VAL A 385 -4.95 -18.32 -3.02
CA VAL A 385 -5.81 -18.79 -1.91
C VAL A 385 -4.97 -19.29 -0.75
N ASP A 386 -4.00 -20.17 -1.02
CA ASP A 386 -3.08 -20.71 -0.02
C ASP A 386 -2.30 -19.59 0.69
N HIS A 387 -1.78 -18.65 -0.09
CA HIS A 387 -1.05 -17.49 0.43
C HIS A 387 -1.94 -16.61 1.32
N ALA A 388 -3.12 -16.22 0.82
CA ALA A 388 -4.05 -15.36 1.56
C ALA A 388 -4.47 -16.01 2.89
N THR A 389 -4.83 -17.29 2.85
CA THR A 389 -5.27 -18.05 4.03
C THR A 389 -4.14 -18.17 5.06
N TYR A 390 -2.93 -18.56 4.61
CA TYR A 390 -1.78 -18.68 5.50
C TYR A 390 -1.37 -17.34 6.12
N TYR A 391 -1.34 -16.28 5.30
CA TYR A 391 -0.93 -14.95 5.74
C TYR A 391 -1.82 -14.42 6.86
N ILE A 392 -3.13 -14.55 6.70
CA ILE A 392 -4.07 -14.13 7.73
C ILE A 392 -3.95 -14.99 8.98
N ALA A 393 -3.88 -16.31 8.86
CA ALA A 393 -3.69 -17.20 10.01
C ALA A 393 -2.42 -16.85 10.80
N ALA A 394 -1.32 -16.57 10.08
CA ALA A 394 -0.04 -16.20 10.68
C ALA A 394 -0.08 -14.84 11.40
N ALA A 395 -0.72 -13.85 10.80
CA ALA A 395 -0.87 -12.53 11.39
C ALA A 395 -1.78 -12.55 12.63
N ARG A 396 -2.95 -13.19 12.52
CA ARG A 396 -3.92 -13.31 13.62
C ARG A 396 -3.36 -14.08 14.81
N ALA A 397 -2.62 -15.16 14.58
CA ALA A 397 -1.93 -15.89 15.64
C ALA A 397 -0.95 -15.01 16.44
N ARG A 398 -0.47 -13.92 15.87
CA ARG A 398 0.47 -12.95 16.47
C ARG A 398 -0.20 -11.63 16.91
N GLY A 399 -1.54 -11.55 16.85
CA GLY A 399 -2.31 -10.36 17.27
C GLY A 399 -2.24 -9.19 16.30
N MET A 400 -2.04 -9.45 15.00
CA MET A 400 -1.99 -8.44 13.94
C MET A 400 -3.24 -8.55 13.06
N SER A 401 -3.69 -7.42 12.49
CA SER A 401 -4.71 -7.36 11.45
C SER A 401 -4.10 -6.95 10.13
N CYS A 402 -4.70 -7.37 9.01
CA CYS A 402 -4.16 -7.19 7.67
C CYS A 402 -5.18 -6.58 6.73
N PHE A 403 -4.70 -5.80 5.74
CA PHE A 403 -5.51 -5.14 4.74
C PHE A 403 -5.04 -5.55 3.34
N TRP A 404 -5.91 -6.22 2.58
CA TRP A 404 -5.61 -6.60 1.20
C TRP A 404 -5.52 -5.37 0.31
N TRP A 405 -4.46 -5.29 -0.50
CA TRP A 405 -4.35 -4.26 -1.54
C TRP A 405 -5.16 -4.66 -2.77
N ASP A 406 -6.24 -3.91 -3.07
CA ASP A 406 -7.05 -4.10 -4.26
C ASP A 406 -7.03 -2.85 -5.12
N ASN A 407 -6.37 -2.93 -6.26
CA ASN A 407 -6.22 -1.82 -7.20
C ASN A 407 -7.13 -1.92 -8.42
N ASN A 408 -8.17 -2.77 -8.37
CA ASN A 408 -9.09 -3.01 -9.50
C ASN A 408 -8.38 -3.46 -10.80
N ALA A 409 -7.16 -4.01 -10.72
CA ALA A 409 -6.41 -4.52 -11.84
C ALA A 409 -6.42 -6.06 -11.83
N PHE A 410 -6.83 -6.66 -12.96
CA PHE A 410 -7.03 -8.12 -13.09
C PHE A 410 -6.23 -8.73 -14.22
N THR A 411 -5.75 -7.93 -15.17
CA THR A 411 -5.09 -8.40 -16.40
C THR A 411 -3.96 -7.45 -16.79
N GLY A 412 -3.06 -7.94 -17.63
CA GLY A 412 -1.95 -7.15 -18.15
C GLY A 412 -0.62 -7.46 -17.45
N LYS A 413 0.38 -6.64 -17.71
CA LYS A 413 1.73 -6.79 -17.15
C LYS A 413 1.95 -6.01 -15.85
N GLY A 414 0.94 -5.26 -15.42
CA GLY A 414 0.99 -4.43 -14.22
C GLY A 414 0.83 -5.23 -12.93
N GLU A 415 0.52 -4.54 -11.88
CA GLU A 415 0.27 -5.08 -10.54
C GLU A 415 -1.19 -5.53 -10.42
N ASN A 416 -1.49 -6.77 -10.77
CA ASN A 416 -2.82 -7.34 -10.80
C ASN A 416 -3.20 -7.89 -9.41
N PHE A 417 -3.65 -7.02 -8.51
CA PHE A 417 -4.06 -7.38 -7.15
C PHE A 417 -5.58 -7.43 -6.95
N GLY A 418 -6.36 -7.01 -7.97
CA GLY A 418 -7.80 -6.90 -7.87
C GLY A 418 -8.47 -8.21 -7.42
N LEU A 419 -9.41 -8.09 -6.50
CA LEU A 419 -10.34 -9.15 -6.11
C LEU A 419 -11.77 -8.79 -6.49
N TYR A 420 -12.16 -7.53 -6.21
CA TYR A 420 -13.50 -7.01 -6.44
C TYR A 420 -13.57 -6.22 -7.73
N TYR A 421 -14.32 -6.74 -8.71
CA TYR A 421 -14.56 -6.04 -9.97
C TYR A 421 -15.61 -4.94 -9.79
N ARG A 422 -15.13 -3.73 -9.54
CA ARG A 422 -15.93 -2.58 -9.10
C ARG A 422 -17.05 -2.20 -10.07
N ARG A 423 -16.83 -2.34 -11.40
CA ARG A 423 -17.86 -2.05 -12.42
C ARG A 423 -18.98 -3.10 -12.46
N GLY A 424 -18.68 -4.33 -12.12
CA GLY A 424 -19.62 -5.44 -12.13
C GLY A 424 -20.31 -5.68 -10.79
N GLY A 425 -19.74 -5.20 -9.67
CA GLY A 425 -20.29 -5.44 -8.35
C GLY A 425 -20.14 -6.90 -7.90
N TYR A 426 -18.97 -7.53 -8.14
CA TYR A 426 -18.73 -8.90 -7.70
C TYR A 426 -17.23 -9.20 -7.55
N PHE A 427 -16.91 -10.21 -6.77
CA PHE A 427 -15.54 -10.70 -6.62
C PHE A 427 -15.19 -11.67 -7.75
N ILE A 428 -14.09 -11.40 -8.46
CA ILE A 428 -13.54 -12.30 -9.50
C ILE A 428 -12.93 -13.55 -8.87
N TYR A 429 -12.38 -13.42 -7.67
CA TYR A 429 -11.72 -14.50 -6.93
C TYR A 429 -12.38 -14.72 -5.56
N PRO A 430 -13.63 -15.22 -5.51
CA PRO A 430 -14.37 -15.40 -4.25
C PRO A 430 -13.68 -16.41 -3.31
N GLU A 431 -12.88 -17.34 -3.84
CA GLU A 431 -12.12 -18.31 -3.04
C GLU A 431 -10.99 -17.65 -2.27
N ILE A 432 -10.34 -16.61 -2.84
CA ILE A 432 -9.35 -15.83 -2.12
C ILE A 432 -10.04 -15.11 -0.95
N VAL A 433 -11.20 -14.50 -1.20
CA VAL A 433 -11.98 -13.84 -0.14
C VAL A 433 -12.37 -14.84 0.94
N THR A 434 -12.83 -16.04 0.57
CA THR A 434 -13.12 -17.13 1.52
C THR A 434 -11.88 -17.49 2.35
N GLY A 435 -10.72 -17.59 1.70
CA GLY A 435 -9.43 -17.85 2.37
C GLY A 435 -9.07 -16.76 3.37
N LEU A 436 -9.25 -15.47 2.99
CA LEU A 436 -9.04 -14.32 3.88
C LEU A 436 -9.94 -14.39 5.12
N MET A 437 -11.22 -14.72 4.93
CA MET A 437 -12.22 -14.73 6.02
C MET A 437 -12.08 -15.94 6.95
N LYS A 438 -11.45 -17.05 6.50
CA LYS A 438 -11.36 -18.29 7.29
C LYS A 438 -10.75 -18.11 8.69
N TYR A 439 -9.80 -17.20 8.82
CA TYR A 439 -9.08 -16.90 10.07
C TYR A 439 -9.24 -15.44 10.52
N ALA A 440 -10.28 -14.76 10.06
CA ALA A 440 -10.52 -13.35 10.35
C ALA A 440 -10.89 -13.07 11.83
N ASP A 441 -11.51 -14.07 12.50
CA ASP A 441 -11.96 -13.98 13.90
C ASP A 441 -10.89 -14.40 14.90
#